data_0985f90a96b77556864628c21a21c414
#
_entry.id   0985f90a96b77556864628c21a21c414
#
_cell.length_a   1.000
_cell.length_b   1.000
_cell.length_c   1.000
_cell.angle_alpha   90.00
_cell.angle_beta   90.00
_cell.angle_gamma   90.00
#
_symmetry.space_group_name_H-M   'P 1'
#
loop_
_entity.id
_entity.type
_entity.pdbx_description
1 polymer ?
#
loop_
_entity_poly.entity_id
_entity_poly.type
_entity_poly.pdbx_seq_one_letter_code
_entity_poly.pdbx_strand_id
1 'polypeptide(L)'
;TTGVISAVNREVSLTDKTMTLIQTSAAINPGNSGGALLNGKGEVIGMNTVKYSDTSVEGMGYAIPINTALETAKGIIDGTIVAKTDETTAFLGITGGTLDEDTASAYNAPAGIYVSNVASGSAAQRAGLQAGCIITGFNGEDVSTMEDLQKLIQNCAPGDSVTITAQFPDSNGNYSEQTLTTIMGSKADAEDSSQSTQQNGQN
;
A
#
# COMPACT_ATOMS: atom_id res chain seq x y z
N THR A 1 3.37 -5.98 -29.81
CA THR A 1 3.27 -7.42 -29.51
C THR A 1 1.89 -7.94 -29.89
N THR A 2 1.79 -9.23 -30.20
CA THR A 2 0.53 -9.91 -30.53
C THR A 2 0.42 -11.17 -29.69
N GLY A 3 -0.82 -11.62 -29.47
CA GLY A 3 -1.12 -12.80 -28.69
C GLY A 3 -2.62 -13.13 -28.73
N VAL A 4 -3.06 -13.98 -27.83
CA VAL A 4 -4.48 -14.36 -27.68
C VAL A 4 -4.96 -13.95 -26.29
N ILE A 5 -6.25 -13.69 -26.17
CA ILE A 5 -6.90 -13.53 -24.86
C ILE A 5 -7.09 -14.92 -24.26
N SER A 6 -6.43 -15.16 -23.13
CA SER A 6 -6.46 -16.44 -22.42
C SER A 6 -7.58 -16.51 -21.39
N ALA A 7 -7.97 -15.37 -20.82
CA ALA A 7 -9.12 -15.25 -19.93
C ALA A 7 -9.66 -13.82 -19.92
N VAL A 8 -10.97 -13.70 -19.72
CA VAL A 8 -11.67 -12.46 -19.38
C VAL A 8 -12.15 -12.59 -17.94
N ASN A 9 -12.20 -11.49 -17.20
CA ASN A 9 -12.61 -11.47 -15.78
C ASN A 9 -11.74 -12.36 -14.86
N ARG A 10 -10.42 -12.39 -15.11
CA ARG A 10 -9.48 -13.09 -14.22
C ARG A 10 -9.31 -12.28 -12.93
N GLU A 11 -9.70 -12.85 -11.82
CA GLU A 11 -9.36 -12.27 -10.50
C GLU A 11 -7.89 -12.50 -10.22
N VAL A 12 -7.18 -11.41 -9.95
CA VAL A 12 -5.75 -11.39 -9.62
C VAL A 12 -5.60 -10.65 -8.31
N SER A 13 -5.13 -11.35 -7.30
CA SER A 13 -4.81 -10.75 -5.99
C SER A 13 -3.46 -10.07 -6.09
N LEU A 14 -3.46 -8.75 -5.89
CA LEU A 14 -2.27 -7.93 -5.71
C LEU A 14 -1.99 -7.82 -4.21
N THR A 15 -0.83 -7.29 -3.84
CA THR A 15 -0.41 -7.15 -2.45
C THR A 15 -1.44 -6.38 -1.59
N ASP A 16 -2.19 -5.47 -2.20
CA ASP A 16 -3.11 -4.53 -1.54
C ASP A 16 -4.56 -4.61 -2.03
N LYS A 17 -4.84 -5.38 -3.09
CA LYS A 17 -6.20 -5.45 -3.69
C LYS A 17 -6.36 -6.62 -4.63
N THR A 18 -7.59 -7.07 -4.83
CA THR A 18 -7.98 -7.98 -5.89
C THR A 18 -8.54 -7.19 -7.07
N MET A 19 -8.08 -7.48 -8.28
CA MET A 19 -8.54 -6.84 -9.51
C MET A 19 -9.04 -7.89 -10.50
N THR A 20 -10.10 -7.52 -11.21
CA THR A 20 -10.59 -8.30 -12.35
C THR A 20 -9.91 -7.84 -13.63
N LEU A 21 -9.12 -8.69 -14.27
CA LEU A 21 -8.25 -8.36 -15.38
C LEU A 21 -8.53 -9.24 -16.61
N ILE A 22 -8.13 -8.76 -17.79
CA ILE A 22 -8.01 -9.55 -19.01
C ILE A 22 -6.63 -10.20 -19.00
N GLN A 23 -6.57 -11.52 -19.19
CA GLN A 23 -5.31 -12.24 -19.33
C GLN A 23 -4.98 -12.46 -20.80
N THR A 24 -3.76 -12.22 -21.21
CA THR A 24 -3.28 -12.38 -22.60
C THR A 24 -1.91 -13.04 -22.65
N SER A 25 -1.64 -13.78 -23.72
CA SER A 25 -0.29 -14.26 -24.03
C SER A 25 0.57 -13.23 -24.78
N ALA A 26 0.00 -12.09 -25.17
CA ALA A 26 0.78 -10.99 -25.73
C ALA A 26 1.80 -10.51 -24.71
N ALA A 27 3.07 -10.37 -25.12
CA ALA A 27 4.13 -9.95 -24.23
C ALA A 27 3.88 -8.52 -23.71
N ILE A 28 3.64 -8.41 -22.39
CA ILE A 28 3.53 -7.16 -21.67
C ILE A 28 4.88 -6.94 -20.97
N ASN A 29 5.54 -5.84 -21.31
CA ASN A 29 6.87 -5.49 -20.79
C ASN A 29 6.91 -4.01 -20.42
N PRO A 30 7.91 -3.55 -19.67
CA PRO A 30 8.18 -2.13 -19.50
C PRO A 30 8.27 -1.45 -20.87
N GLY A 31 7.50 -0.37 -21.06
CA GLY A 31 7.38 0.37 -22.32
C GLY A 31 6.06 0.18 -23.06
N ASN A 32 5.28 -0.90 -22.82
CA ASN A 32 3.92 -1.01 -23.31
C ASN A 32 2.85 -0.94 -22.21
N SER A 33 3.24 -0.88 -20.96
CA SER A 33 2.35 -0.65 -19.82
C SER A 33 1.69 0.73 -19.93
N GLY A 34 0.39 0.82 -19.65
CA GLY A 34 -0.43 2.02 -19.89
C GLY A 34 -0.92 2.16 -21.34
N GLY A 35 -0.36 1.40 -22.28
CA GLY A 35 -0.79 1.38 -23.68
C GLY A 35 -2.05 0.57 -23.89
N ALA A 36 -2.69 0.76 -25.06
CA ALA A 36 -3.92 0.08 -25.43
C ALA A 36 -3.70 -1.40 -25.78
N LEU A 37 -4.59 -2.26 -25.29
CA LEU A 37 -4.81 -3.61 -25.81
C LEU A 37 -5.91 -3.54 -26.88
N LEU A 38 -5.57 -3.93 -28.09
CA LEU A 38 -6.47 -3.85 -29.24
C LEU A 38 -6.93 -5.24 -29.67
N ASN A 39 -8.17 -5.35 -30.14
CA ASN A 39 -8.66 -6.54 -30.81
C ASN A 39 -8.28 -6.54 -32.31
N GLY A 40 -8.64 -7.61 -33.03
CA GLY A 40 -8.36 -7.76 -34.47
C GLY A 40 -9.08 -6.75 -35.38
N LYS A 41 -10.00 -5.94 -34.88
CA LYS A 41 -10.66 -4.81 -35.56
C LYS A 41 -10.04 -3.46 -35.27
N GLY A 42 -9.02 -3.39 -34.39
CA GLY A 42 -8.41 -2.15 -33.96
C GLY A 42 -9.20 -1.44 -32.84
N GLU A 43 -10.17 -2.09 -32.22
CA GLU A 43 -10.93 -1.52 -31.09
C GLU A 43 -10.14 -1.74 -29.80
N VAL A 44 -10.12 -0.73 -28.92
CA VAL A 44 -9.48 -0.82 -27.60
C VAL A 44 -10.37 -1.65 -26.68
N ILE A 45 -9.84 -2.76 -26.18
CA ILE A 45 -10.53 -3.69 -25.28
C ILE A 45 -9.97 -3.63 -23.84
N GLY A 46 -8.79 -3.05 -23.65
CA GLY A 46 -8.18 -2.92 -22.35
C GLY A 46 -6.98 -1.97 -22.35
N MET A 47 -6.45 -1.72 -21.18
CA MET A 47 -5.22 -0.99 -20.94
C MET A 47 -4.18 -1.94 -20.34
N ASN A 48 -3.03 -2.07 -20.98
CA ASN A 48 -1.95 -2.94 -20.52
C ASN A 48 -1.49 -2.50 -19.14
N THR A 49 -1.34 -3.46 -18.23
CA THR A 49 -0.76 -3.20 -16.92
C THR A 49 0.56 -3.95 -16.77
N VAL A 50 1.35 -3.57 -15.77
CA VAL A 50 2.64 -4.19 -15.52
C VAL A 50 2.45 -5.69 -15.30
N LYS A 51 3.35 -6.48 -15.90
CA LYS A 51 3.47 -7.90 -15.65
C LYS A 51 3.47 -8.17 -14.15
N TYR A 52 2.51 -8.95 -13.70
CA TYR A 52 2.57 -9.53 -12.37
C TYR A 52 3.79 -10.46 -12.33
N SER A 53 4.83 -10.05 -11.63
CA SER A 53 6.03 -10.88 -11.47
C SER A 53 5.83 -11.86 -10.32
N ASP A 54 4.88 -12.78 -10.46
CA ASP A 54 5.03 -14.04 -9.78
C ASP A 54 6.05 -14.85 -10.60
N THR A 55 7.19 -15.10 -9.99
CA THR A 55 8.39 -15.67 -10.61
C THR A 55 8.21 -17.09 -11.16
N SER A 56 7.00 -17.64 -11.12
CA SER A 56 6.70 -19.02 -11.48
C SER A 56 6.08 -19.22 -12.86
N VAL A 57 5.62 -18.14 -13.56
CA VAL A 57 4.94 -18.33 -14.87
C VAL A 57 5.37 -17.26 -15.89
N GLU A 58 6.24 -17.63 -16.81
CA GLU A 58 6.55 -16.83 -18.01
C GLU A 58 5.37 -16.83 -19.00
N GLY A 59 5.14 -15.68 -19.66
CA GLY A 59 4.22 -15.59 -20.80
C GLY A 59 2.78 -15.20 -20.46
N MET A 60 2.48 -14.73 -19.24
CA MET A 60 1.17 -14.15 -18.91
C MET A 60 1.26 -12.63 -18.79
N GLY A 61 0.47 -11.96 -19.63
CA GLY A 61 0.23 -10.52 -19.56
C GLY A 61 -1.17 -10.22 -19.01
N TYR A 62 -1.34 -9.07 -18.42
CA TYR A 62 -2.63 -8.63 -17.91
C TYR A 62 -2.97 -7.23 -18.41
N ALA A 63 -4.27 -6.99 -18.64
CA ALA A 63 -4.80 -5.69 -19.00
C ALA A 63 -6.05 -5.38 -18.19
N ILE A 64 -6.22 -4.12 -17.81
CA ILE A 64 -7.44 -3.62 -17.19
C ILE A 64 -8.51 -3.54 -18.27
N PRO A 65 -9.72 -4.11 -18.07
CA PRO A 65 -10.80 -4.00 -19.05
C PRO A 65 -11.10 -2.53 -19.36
N ILE A 66 -11.37 -2.21 -20.63
CA ILE A 66 -11.56 -0.82 -21.05
C ILE A 66 -12.73 -0.13 -20.35
N ASN A 67 -13.78 -0.87 -20.03
CA ASN A 67 -14.94 -0.31 -19.32
C ASN A 67 -14.54 0.19 -17.94
N THR A 68 -13.79 -0.61 -17.18
CA THR A 68 -13.26 -0.22 -15.85
C THR A 68 -12.30 0.99 -15.95
N ALA A 69 -11.41 0.99 -16.95
CA ALA A 69 -10.50 2.10 -17.18
C ALA A 69 -11.25 3.40 -17.52
N LEU A 70 -12.31 3.32 -18.35
CA LEU A 70 -13.14 4.48 -18.72
C LEU A 70 -13.97 5.01 -17.54
N GLU A 71 -14.52 4.13 -16.71
CA GLU A 71 -15.24 4.55 -15.49
C GLU A 71 -14.32 5.33 -14.56
N THR A 72 -13.11 4.82 -14.32
CA THR A 72 -12.09 5.50 -13.52
C THR A 72 -11.68 6.84 -14.14
N ALA A 73 -11.42 6.86 -15.46
CA ALA A 73 -11.03 8.08 -16.16
C ALA A 73 -12.13 9.15 -16.11
N LYS A 74 -13.39 8.76 -16.29
CA LYS A 74 -14.53 9.68 -16.14
C LYS A 74 -14.63 10.23 -14.72
N GLY A 75 -14.52 9.36 -13.71
CA GLY A 75 -14.54 9.79 -12.32
C GLY A 75 -13.43 10.79 -11.98
N ILE A 76 -12.24 10.65 -12.58
CA ILE A 76 -11.15 11.62 -12.42
C ILE A 76 -11.48 12.93 -13.13
N ILE A 77 -12.02 12.89 -14.36
CA ILE A 77 -12.40 14.08 -15.13
C ILE A 77 -13.53 14.85 -14.42
N ASP A 78 -14.51 14.15 -13.91
CA ASP A 78 -15.68 14.73 -13.23
C ASP A 78 -15.36 15.13 -11.77
N GLY A 79 -14.14 14.87 -11.28
CA GLY A 79 -13.70 15.16 -9.90
C GLY A 79 -14.34 14.27 -8.83
N THR A 80 -15.05 13.21 -9.21
CA THR A 80 -15.64 12.23 -8.27
C THR A 80 -14.60 11.20 -7.79
N ILE A 81 -13.51 11.01 -8.53
CA ILE A 81 -12.34 10.23 -8.15
C ILE A 81 -11.12 11.14 -8.19
N VAL A 82 -10.51 11.38 -7.06
CA VAL A 82 -9.22 12.09 -6.98
C VAL A 82 -8.10 11.07 -7.14
N ALA A 83 -7.27 11.25 -8.16
CA ALA A 83 -6.07 10.42 -8.33
C ALA A 83 -5.17 10.62 -7.09
N LYS A 84 -4.85 9.53 -6.39
CA LYS A 84 -3.91 9.59 -5.27
C LYS A 84 -2.50 9.76 -5.85
N THR A 85 -1.90 10.90 -5.56
CA THR A 85 -0.47 11.18 -5.77
C THR A 85 0.27 10.98 -4.45
N ASP A 86 1.60 10.98 -4.46
CA ASP A 86 2.39 10.91 -3.23
C ASP A 86 2.09 12.10 -2.30
N GLU A 87 1.69 13.25 -2.83
CA GLU A 87 1.25 14.42 -2.05
C GLU A 87 -0.15 14.23 -1.42
N THR A 88 -1.05 13.49 -2.09
CA THR A 88 -2.44 13.26 -1.63
C THR A 88 -2.63 11.90 -0.94
N THR A 89 -1.60 11.06 -0.91
CA THR A 89 -1.63 9.77 -0.24
C THR A 89 -1.23 9.93 1.22
N ALA A 90 -2.15 9.61 2.13
CA ALA A 90 -1.86 9.60 3.55
C ALA A 90 -0.74 8.58 3.86
N PHE A 91 0.20 9.00 4.69
CA PHE A 91 1.38 8.20 5.02
C PHE A 91 1.65 8.24 6.53
N LEU A 92 1.66 7.07 7.15
CA LEU A 92 1.98 6.93 8.58
C LEU A 92 3.49 6.89 8.80
N GLY A 93 4.23 6.19 7.96
CA GLY A 93 5.70 6.14 7.99
C GLY A 93 6.26 5.06 8.91
N ILE A 94 5.67 3.88 8.90
CA ILE A 94 6.20 2.70 9.57
C ILE A 94 6.64 1.64 8.56
N THR A 95 7.59 0.81 8.99
CA THR A 95 7.90 -0.48 8.37
C THR A 95 7.73 -1.54 9.43
N GLY A 96 7.15 -2.68 9.07
CA GLY A 96 6.87 -3.74 10.02
C GLY A 96 6.17 -4.92 9.37
N GLY A 97 5.59 -5.78 10.20
CA GLY A 97 4.88 -6.96 9.75
C GLY A 97 3.79 -7.36 10.73
N THR A 98 2.92 -8.24 10.28
CA THR A 98 1.90 -8.86 11.12
C THR A 98 2.57 -9.81 12.11
N LEU A 99 2.22 -9.68 13.37
CA LEU A 99 2.59 -10.59 14.46
C LEU A 99 1.32 -11.34 14.87
N ASP A 100 1.19 -12.58 14.38
CA ASP A 100 0.04 -13.43 14.69
C ASP A 100 0.07 -13.94 16.16
N GLU A 101 -1.05 -14.47 16.62
CA GLU A 101 -1.22 -14.92 18.02
C GLU A 101 -0.19 -16.00 18.41
N ASP A 102 0.13 -16.92 17.51
CA ASP A 102 1.05 -18.04 17.80
C ASP A 102 2.48 -17.49 18.00
N THR A 103 2.91 -16.64 17.10
CA THR A 103 4.23 -15.97 17.16
C THR A 103 4.29 -15.02 18.35
N ALA A 104 3.26 -14.21 18.58
CA ALA A 104 3.17 -13.26 19.69
C ALA A 104 3.30 -13.98 21.05
N SER A 105 2.58 -15.10 21.21
CA SER A 105 2.64 -15.91 22.43
C SER A 105 4.04 -16.45 22.72
N ALA A 106 4.80 -16.84 21.69
CA ALA A 106 6.16 -17.33 21.83
C ALA A 106 7.14 -16.26 22.39
N TYR A 107 6.84 -14.99 22.16
CA TYR A 107 7.64 -13.84 22.63
C TYR A 107 7.02 -13.09 23.80
N ASN A 108 5.93 -13.61 24.40
CA ASN A 108 5.17 -12.95 25.46
C ASN A 108 4.74 -11.52 25.08
N ALA A 109 4.36 -11.36 23.81
CA ALA A 109 3.97 -10.10 23.20
C ALA A 109 2.46 -10.11 22.81
N PRO A 110 1.79 -8.98 22.71
CA PRO A 110 0.46 -8.90 22.11
C PRO A 110 0.50 -9.19 20.60
N ALA A 111 -0.54 -9.80 20.05
CA ALA A 111 -0.72 -9.90 18.61
C ALA A 111 -1.04 -8.51 18.02
N GLY A 112 -0.68 -8.28 16.76
CA GLY A 112 -0.89 -7.01 16.08
C GLY A 112 0.17 -6.72 15.02
N ILE A 113 0.50 -5.44 14.83
CA ILE A 113 1.49 -5.01 13.84
C ILE A 113 2.79 -4.63 14.53
N TYR A 114 3.79 -5.46 14.41
CA TYR A 114 5.14 -5.18 14.90
C TYR A 114 5.80 -4.09 14.06
N VAL A 115 6.25 -3.02 14.70
CA VAL A 115 6.98 -1.92 14.07
C VAL A 115 8.47 -2.20 14.12
N SER A 116 9.08 -2.46 12.98
CA SER A 116 10.53 -2.68 12.86
C SER A 116 11.30 -1.38 12.65
N ASN A 117 10.66 -0.38 12.00
CA ASN A 117 11.27 0.92 11.77
C ASN A 117 10.21 2.02 11.67
N VAL A 118 10.59 3.24 12.04
CA VAL A 118 9.78 4.46 11.93
C VAL A 118 10.57 5.48 11.10
N ALA A 119 9.97 5.94 10.01
CA ALA A 119 10.60 6.90 9.11
C ALA A 119 10.77 8.27 9.80
N SER A 120 11.91 8.91 9.57
CA SER A 120 12.18 10.25 10.12
C SER A 120 11.20 11.28 9.57
N GLY A 121 10.71 12.20 10.39
CA GLY A 121 9.73 13.22 10.01
C GLY A 121 8.31 12.70 9.76
N SER A 122 8.06 11.39 9.87
CA SER A 122 6.76 10.79 9.61
C SER A 122 5.71 11.10 10.69
N ALA A 123 4.45 10.84 10.36
CA ALA A 123 3.34 10.92 11.31
C ALA A 123 3.54 9.96 12.50
N ALA A 124 4.07 8.77 12.24
CA ALA A 124 4.42 7.78 13.27
C ALA A 124 5.47 8.30 14.25
N GLN A 125 6.54 8.95 13.74
CA GLN A 125 7.56 9.54 14.60
C GLN A 125 7.00 10.69 15.44
N ARG A 126 6.18 11.56 14.84
CA ARG A 126 5.51 12.65 15.57
C ARG A 126 4.53 12.15 16.62
N ALA A 127 3.90 11.00 16.39
CA ALA A 127 3.06 10.32 17.37
C ALA A 127 3.87 9.78 18.58
N GLY A 128 5.16 9.52 18.39
CA GLY A 128 6.00 8.88 19.41
C GLY A 128 6.13 7.36 19.23
N LEU A 129 5.68 6.81 18.09
CA LEU A 129 5.93 5.41 17.76
C LEU A 129 7.43 5.14 17.61
N GLN A 130 7.85 3.96 18.03
CA GLN A 130 9.24 3.53 18.02
C GLN A 130 9.35 2.10 17.49
N ALA A 131 10.54 1.74 17.02
CA ALA A 131 10.83 0.34 16.70
C ALA A 131 10.65 -0.54 17.95
N GLY A 132 10.04 -1.69 17.79
CA GLY A 132 9.72 -2.61 18.88
C GLY A 132 8.32 -2.45 19.46
N CYS A 133 7.58 -1.39 19.18
CA CYS A 133 6.18 -1.30 19.58
C CYS A 133 5.28 -2.14 18.66
N ILE A 134 4.07 -2.45 19.13
CA ILE A 134 3.08 -3.24 18.41
C ILE A 134 1.80 -2.42 18.31
N ILE A 135 1.35 -2.11 17.09
CA ILE A 135 0.10 -1.41 16.86
C ILE A 135 -1.03 -2.42 16.91
N THR A 136 -2.04 -2.13 17.72
CA THR A 136 -3.23 -2.96 17.94
C THR A 136 -4.52 -2.26 17.55
N GLY A 137 -4.49 -0.93 17.31
CA GLY A 137 -5.67 -0.18 16.91
C GLY A 137 -5.34 1.08 16.11
N PHE A 138 -6.29 1.48 15.27
CA PHE A 138 -6.21 2.70 14.46
C PHE A 138 -7.60 3.33 14.33
N ASN A 139 -7.75 4.61 14.70
CA ASN A 139 -9.02 5.36 14.72
C ASN A 139 -10.15 4.66 15.50
N GLY A 140 -9.79 3.92 16.56
CA GLY A 140 -10.77 3.20 17.39
C GLY A 140 -11.20 1.85 16.82
N GLU A 141 -10.65 1.42 15.70
CA GLU A 141 -10.82 0.09 15.13
C GLU A 141 -9.62 -0.80 15.50
N ASP A 142 -9.86 -2.04 15.87
CA ASP A 142 -8.80 -3.01 16.13
C ASP A 142 -8.12 -3.40 14.82
N VAL A 143 -6.79 -3.47 14.83
CA VAL A 143 -6.00 -3.91 13.69
C VAL A 143 -5.12 -5.09 14.10
N SER A 144 -5.25 -6.19 13.36
CA SER A 144 -4.50 -7.41 13.60
C SER A 144 -3.45 -7.68 12.51
N THR A 145 -3.64 -7.12 11.32
CA THR A 145 -2.75 -7.33 10.17
C THR A 145 -2.29 -6.02 9.56
N MET A 146 -1.13 -6.06 8.91
CA MET A 146 -0.64 -4.91 8.14
C MET A 146 -1.62 -4.51 7.02
N GLU A 147 -2.35 -5.47 6.47
CA GLU A 147 -3.36 -5.22 5.44
C GLU A 147 -4.55 -4.40 5.99
N ASP A 148 -5.02 -4.72 7.20
CA ASP A 148 -6.10 -3.96 7.84
C ASP A 148 -5.68 -2.52 8.10
N LEU A 149 -4.48 -2.31 8.64
CA LEU A 149 -3.94 -0.97 8.85
C LEU A 149 -3.83 -0.19 7.53
N GLN A 150 -3.35 -0.84 6.47
CA GLN A 150 -3.24 -0.20 5.15
C GLN A 150 -4.61 0.22 4.60
N LYS A 151 -5.65 -0.62 4.75
CA LYS A 151 -7.02 -0.28 4.35
C LYS A 151 -7.53 0.96 5.10
N LEU A 152 -7.29 1.04 6.42
CA LEU A 152 -7.71 2.18 7.22
C LEU A 152 -6.95 3.45 6.83
N ILE A 153 -5.64 3.37 6.61
CA ILE A 153 -4.82 4.50 6.13
C ILE A 153 -5.29 4.98 4.75
N GLN A 154 -5.71 4.09 3.85
CA GLN A 154 -6.22 4.46 2.52
C GLN A 154 -7.49 5.32 2.58
N ASN A 155 -8.25 5.25 3.67
CA ASN A 155 -9.44 6.09 3.90
C ASN A 155 -9.10 7.47 4.49
N CYS A 156 -7.84 7.71 4.85
CA CYS A 156 -7.37 8.97 5.37
C CYS A 156 -6.80 9.87 4.26
N ALA A 157 -6.76 11.17 4.53
CA ALA A 157 -6.04 12.16 3.74
C ALA A 157 -4.87 12.75 4.54
N PRO A 158 -3.82 13.29 3.88
CA PRO A 158 -2.82 14.10 4.56
C PRO A 158 -3.50 15.27 5.29
N GLY A 159 -3.12 15.52 6.53
CA GLY A 159 -3.74 16.52 7.40
C GLY A 159 -4.84 15.98 8.32
N ASP A 160 -5.31 14.76 8.12
CA ASP A 160 -6.30 14.15 9.02
C ASP A 160 -5.67 13.85 10.38
N SER A 161 -6.43 14.11 11.46
CA SER A 161 -6.08 13.71 12.80
C SER A 161 -6.48 12.26 13.02
N VAL A 162 -5.54 11.41 13.42
CA VAL A 162 -5.76 9.99 13.66
C VAL A 162 -5.31 9.59 15.05
N THR A 163 -5.94 8.55 15.60
CA THR A 163 -5.54 7.92 16.85
C THR A 163 -4.94 6.54 16.58
N ILE A 164 -3.88 6.20 17.30
CA ILE A 164 -3.17 4.93 17.17
C ILE A 164 -3.10 4.30 18.56
N THR A 165 -3.63 3.10 18.71
CA THR A 165 -3.43 2.30 19.92
C THR A 165 -2.22 1.40 19.69
N ALA A 166 -1.22 1.52 20.58
CA ALA A 166 0.01 0.75 20.46
C ALA A 166 0.48 0.24 21.81
N GLN A 167 1.14 -0.89 21.82
CA GLN A 167 1.75 -1.56 22.95
C GLN A 167 3.26 -1.29 22.94
N PHE A 168 3.77 -0.74 24.01
CA PHE A 168 5.19 -0.37 24.15
C PHE A 168 5.89 -1.33 25.09
N PRO A 169 7.02 -1.93 24.71
CA PRO A 169 7.79 -2.80 25.59
C PRO A 169 8.51 -1.98 26.65
N ASP A 170 8.53 -2.48 27.89
CA ASP A 170 9.37 -1.99 28.95
C ASP A 170 10.73 -2.72 28.96
N SER A 171 11.64 -2.31 29.86
CA SER A 171 12.95 -2.93 30.02
C SER A 171 12.92 -4.39 30.51
N ASN A 172 11.77 -4.85 30.99
CA ASN A 172 11.55 -6.23 31.48
C ASN A 172 10.84 -7.10 30.45
N GLY A 173 10.49 -6.55 29.27
CA GLY A 173 9.79 -7.26 28.21
C GLY A 173 8.28 -7.31 28.40
N ASN A 174 7.70 -6.52 29.33
CA ASN A 174 6.25 -6.39 29.41
C ASN A 174 5.78 -5.27 28.49
N TYR A 175 4.55 -5.37 28.00
CA TYR A 175 3.93 -4.40 27.12
C TYR A 175 2.92 -3.54 27.88
N SER A 176 2.90 -2.25 27.58
CA SER A 176 1.91 -1.30 28.09
C SER A 176 1.21 -0.58 26.96
N GLU A 177 -0.12 -0.53 27.02
CA GLU A 177 -0.94 0.13 26.02
C GLU A 177 -0.89 1.65 26.17
N GLN A 178 -0.76 2.32 25.04
CA GLN A 178 -0.87 3.77 24.92
C GLN A 178 -1.69 4.13 23.68
N THR A 179 -2.55 5.15 23.82
CA THR A 179 -3.24 5.76 22.71
C THR A 179 -2.54 7.05 22.33
N LEU A 180 -2.08 7.13 21.10
CA LEU A 180 -1.33 8.24 20.53
C LEU A 180 -2.20 9.00 19.54
N THR A 181 -2.01 10.31 19.42
CA THR A 181 -2.70 11.11 18.40
C THR A 181 -1.66 11.81 17.54
N THR A 182 -1.89 11.80 16.22
CA THR A 182 -1.02 12.49 15.27
C THR A 182 -1.82 13.02 14.07
N ILE A 183 -1.16 13.88 13.29
CA ILE A 183 -1.68 14.33 12.00
C ILE A 183 -1.01 13.51 10.91
N MET A 184 -1.80 12.93 10.01
CA MET A 184 -1.28 12.16 8.87
C MET A 184 -0.42 13.07 7.98
N GLY A 185 0.75 12.56 7.59
CA GLY A 185 1.59 13.20 6.58
C GLY A 185 1.23 12.75 5.18
N SER A 186 1.87 13.36 4.18
CA SER A 186 1.89 12.84 2.81
C SER A 186 3.09 11.92 2.60
N LYS A 187 3.01 11.05 1.61
CA LYS A 187 4.15 10.20 1.23
C LYS A 187 5.31 11.05 0.68
N ALA A 188 5.00 12.17 0.02
CA ALA A 188 6.00 13.11 -0.48
C ALA A 188 6.83 13.75 0.66
N ASP A 189 6.19 14.13 1.78
CA ASP A 189 6.89 14.71 2.94
C ASP A 189 7.91 13.74 3.56
N ALA A 190 7.64 12.44 3.48
CA ALA A 190 8.53 11.42 4.02
C ALA A 190 9.78 11.19 3.15
N GLU A 191 9.67 11.39 1.84
CA GLU A 191 10.80 11.26 0.91
C GLU A 191 11.76 12.45 1.01
N ASP A 192 11.24 13.68 1.17
CA ASP A 192 12.05 14.90 1.37
C ASP A 192 12.86 14.85 2.67
N SER A 193 12.27 14.33 3.74
CA SER A 193 12.96 14.18 5.03
C SER A 193 14.10 13.14 5.00
N SER A 194 14.00 12.15 4.13
CA SER A 194 15.06 11.13 3.95
C SER A 194 16.26 11.64 3.14
N GLN A 195 16.04 12.58 2.22
CA GLN A 195 17.11 13.16 1.39
C GLN A 195 17.93 14.21 2.16
N SER A 196 17.30 14.95 3.07
CA SER A 196 18.00 15.97 3.88
C SER A 196 18.98 15.39 4.90
N THR A 197 18.79 14.13 5.31
CA THR A 197 19.68 13.46 6.28
C THR A 197 20.99 12.94 5.64
N GLN A 198 20.99 12.70 4.31
CA GLN A 198 22.20 12.23 3.60
C GLN A 198 23.18 13.35 3.22
N GLN A 199 22.76 14.62 3.21
CA GLN A 199 23.65 15.73 2.88
C GLN A 199 24.46 16.28 4.05
N ASN A 200 24.10 15.97 5.30
CA ASN A 200 24.81 16.47 6.50
C ASN A 200 25.90 15.52 7.05
N GLY A 201 26.21 14.43 6.34
CA GLY A 201 27.22 13.45 6.74
C GLY A 201 28.61 13.60 6.06
N GLN A 202 28.83 14.66 5.26
CA GLN A 202 30.12 14.94 4.62
C GLN A 202 30.55 16.39 4.89
N ASN A 203 31.00 16.65 6.08
CA ASN A 203 31.92 17.76 6.39
C ASN A 203 32.82 17.36 7.54
#